data_44f0e84d06f0afc29082dc7cd68b9f33
#
_entry.id   44f0e84d06f0afc29082dc7cd68b9f33
#
_cell.length_a   1.000
_cell.length_b   1.000
_cell.length_c   1.000
_cell.angle_alpha   90.00
_cell.angle_beta   90.00
_cell.angle_gamma   90.00
#
_symmetry.space_group_name_H-M   'P 1'
#
loop_
_entity.id
_entity.type
_entity.pdbx_description
1 polymer ?
#
loop_
_entity_poly.entity_id
_entity_poly.type
_entity_poly.pdbx_seq_one_letter_code
_entity_poly.pdbx_strand_id
1 'polypeptide(L)'
;IYNDRVVPFNTLARDFVLKLTGKPSYGGMTPEQVIGGWLLRPEVWQNEPMIYIKNEALRHLLHLKTPYARLADLFDGEKYRLQKYWKEEQGHRQKMTSLEKAIVEADEKVGLILMLQNGTLIRPLPEDGSVEPISDTKIQAELLYNHIPFSKLLFMFNLTVGLLAFFRLLYRGLRRSSTSGSSGRITVFASFSHLTDVFFPVALYAAFLFQLFGYSLRWYIGGRIPLGNGYETMQFMALCALFLACLFRRRFPFMVPFGFLLSGFALLVSYLGQMNPQITPLMPVLVSPWLSMHVSLIMMSYALFAFMMLNGILALCLRRSVRMLMLLSRLLLYPAAFFLGAGIFLGAVWANVSWGRYWAWDPKEVWALITFMVYGVAFHARSLRIFRRPLFFHIYMIVAFLTVLMTYFGVNYILGGMHSYANA
;
A
#
# COMPACT_ATOMS: atom_id res chain seq x y z
N ILE A 1 11.93 14.19 -19.88
CA ILE A 1 11.92 12.75 -19.46
C ILE A 1 12.43 12.65 -18.02
N TYR A 2 11.72 11.92 -17.17
CA TYR A 2 12.11 11.68 -15.78
C TYR A 2 11.77 10.24 -15.40
N ASN A 3 12.71 9.50 -14.78
CA ASN A 3 12.56 8.08 -14.45
C ASN A 3 12.06 7.25 -15.65
N ASP A 4 12.70 7.43 -16.81
CA ASP A 4 12.41 6.75 -18.09
C ASP A 4 10.96 6.89 -18.57
N ARG A 5 10.27 7.95 -18.16
CA ARG A 5 8.92 8.30 -18.57
C ARG A 5 8.82 9.77 -18.96
N VAL A 6 8.02 10.08 -19.98
CA VAL A 6 7.62 11.45 -20.25
C VAL A 6 6.59 11.87 -19.20
N VAL A 7 6.91 12.93 -18.47
CA VAL A 7 6.09 13.41 -17.33
C VAL A 7 5.87 14.92 -17.43
N PRO A 8 4.76 15.44 -16.89
CA PRO A 8 4.62 16.88 -16.67
C PRO A 8 5.71 17.40 -15.74
N PHE A 9 6.15 18.65 -15.96
CA PHE A 9 7.16 19.28 -15.09
C PHE A 9 6.77 19.28 -13.61
N ASN A 10 5.47 19.44 -13.32
CA ASN A 10 4.91 19.32 -11.95
C ASN A 10 5.27 18.00 -11.27
N THR A 11 5.20 16.86 -11.98
CA THR A 11 5.51 15.53 -11.42
C THR A 11 6.97 15.46 -10.98
N LEU A 12 7.90 15.91 -11.83
CA LEU A 12 9.33 15.96 -11.51
C LEU A 12 9.58 16.90 -10.32
N ALA A 13 8.98 18.12 -10.37
CA ALA A 13 9.15 19.13 -9.33
C ALA A 13 8.67 18.62 -7.96
N ARG A 14 7.48 18.02 -7.94
CA ARG A 14 6.90 17.46 -6.73
C ARG A 14 7.73 16.32 -6.15
N ASP A 15 8.24 15.44 -7.01
CA ASP A 15 9.09 14.33 -6.56
C ASP A 15 10.41 14.84 -5.98
N PHE A 16 11.05 15.79 -6.65
CA PHE A 16 12.26 16.44 -6.17
C PHE A 16 12.06 17.05 -4.78
N VAL A 17 11.03 17.87 -4.58
CA VAL A 17 10.75 18.52 -3.30
C VAL A 17 10.41 17.48 -2.22
N LEU A 18 9.59 16.48 -2.54
CA LEU A 18 9.20 15.42 -1.61
C LEU A 18 10.40 14.58 -1.16
N LYS A 19 11.30 14.21 -2.07
CA LYS A 19 12.52 13.47 -1.74
C LYS A 19 13.45 14.26 -0.85
N LEU A 20 13.62 15.55 -1.11
CA LEU A 20 14.50 16.40 -0.30
C LEU A 20 13.92 16.70 1.07
N THR A 21 12.66 17.16 1.13
CA THR A 21 12.08 17.74 2.35
C THR A 21 11.21 16.77 3.14
N GLY A 22 10.80 15.66 2.53
CA GLY A 22 9.76 14.76 3.08
C GLY A 22 8.34 15.34 3.00
N LYS A 23 8.15 16.50 2.35
CA LYS A 23 6.87 17.21 2.20
C LYS A 23 6.60 17.57 0.74
N PRO A 24 5.33 17.68 0.32
CA PRO A 24 4.98 18.00 -1.07
C PRO A 24 5.22 19.47 -1.47
N SER A 25 5.56 20.35 -0.52
CA SER A 25 5.83 21.78 -0.70
C SER A 25 6.86 22.26 0.31
N TYR A 26 7.51 23.39 0.04
CA TYR A 26 8.51 24.00 0.91
C TYR A 26 8.28 25.49 1.05
N GLY A 27 8.28 26.01 2.30
CA GLY A 27 8.18 27.44 2.58
C GLY A 27 6.96 28.16 1.99
N GLY A 28 5.83 27.47 1.79
CA GLY A 28 4.63 28.01 1.15
C GLY A 28 4.73 28.13 -0.40
N MET A 29 5.86 27.72 -0.97
CA MET A 29 6.10 27.72 -2.42
C MET A 29 5.61 26.43 -3.07
N THR A 30 5.21 26.53 -4.35
CA THR A 30 4.91 25.35 -5.16
C THR A 30 6.20 24.59 -5.51
N PRO A 31 6.12 23.29 -5.82
CA PRO A 31 7.30 22.51 -6.23
C PRO A 31 8.06 23.10 -7.41
N GLU A 32 7.34 23.68 -8.37
CA GLU A 32 7.92 24.33 -9.55
C GLU A 32 8.72 25.57 -9.18
N GLN A 33 8.21 26.36 -8.22
CA GLN A 33 8.91 27.54 -7.70
C GLN A 33 10.20 27.15 -6.98
N VAL A 34 10.18 26.03 -6.24
CA VAL A 34 11.37 25.50 -5.56
C VAL A 34 12.46 25.10 -6.57
N ILE A 35 12.09 24.34 -7.62
CA ILE A 35 13.06 24.00 -8.68
C ILE A 35 13.56 25.26 -9.39
N GLY A 36 12.66 26.19 -9.72
CA GLY A 36 13.04 27.47 -10.32
C GLY A 36 14.04 28.24 -9.44
N GLY A 37 13.84 28.22 -8.12
CA GLY A 37 14.78 28.80 -7.16
C GLY A 37 16.17 28.15 -7.21
N TRP A 38 16.25 26.82 -7.23
CA TRP A 38 17.51 26.10 -7.36
C TRP A 38 18.24 26.35 -8.69
N LEU A 39 17.50 26.49 -9.79
CA LEU A 39 18.09 26.76 -11.13
C LEU A 39 18.55 28.21 -11.28
N LEU A 40 17.77 29.17 -10.78
CA LEU A 40 18.01 30.60 -11.02
C LEU A 40 18.91 31.24 -9.96
N ARG A 41 18.91 30.70 -8.72
CA ARG A 41 19.67 31.26 -7.57
C ARG A 41 20.32 30.17 -6.72
N PRO A 42 21.19 29.30 -7.27
CA PRO A 42 21.78 28.17 -6.54
C PRO A 42 22.55 28.60 -5.29
N GLU A 43 23.21 29.78 -5.34
CA GLU A 43 24.01 30.32 -4.22
C GLU A 43 23.14 30.63 -2.96
N VAL A 44 21.89 31.02 -3.16
CA VAL A 44 20.94 31.25 -2.07
C VAL A 44 20.42 29.91 -1.55
N TRP A 45 19.97 29.06 -2.47
CA TRP A 45 19.32 27.81 -2.14
C TRP A 45 20.23 26.75 -1.50
N GLN A 46 21.53 26.78 -1.77
CA GLN A 46 22.49 25.90 -1.06
C GLN A 46 22.55 26.14 0.44
N ASN A 47 22.10 27.35 0.91
CA ASN A 47 22.04 27.72 2.31
C ASN A 47 20.65 27.50 2.92
N GLU A 48 19.64 27.06 2.15
CA GLU A 48 18.32 26.74 2.65
C GLU A 48 18.27 25.37 3.35
N PRO A 49 17.72 25.29 4.59
CA PRO A 49 17.66 24.05 5.37
C PRO A 49 16.50 23.16 4.87
N MET A 50 16.66 22.50 3.72
CA MET A 50 15.60 21.71 3.11
C MET A 50 15.88 20.21 2.98
N ILE A 51 17.12 19.77 3.22
CA ILE A 51 17.47 18.34 3.14
C ILE A 51 17.09 17.66 4.44
N TYR A 52 15.98 16.92 4.43
CA TYR A 52 15.48 16.21 5.62
C TYR A 52 16.32 14.99 5.96
N ILE A 53 16.90 14.94 7.16
CA ILE A 53 17.69 13.84 7.70
C ILE A 53 16.97 13.24 8.89
N LYS A 54 16.36 12.06 8.67
CA LYS A 54 15.55 11.37 9.68
C LYS A 54 16.41 10.76 10.80
N ASN A 55 17.57 10.20 10.44
CA ASN A 55 18.43 9.45 11.37
C ASN A 55 19.18 10.36 12.32
N GLU A 56 19.01 10.12 13.63
CA GLU A 56 19.61 10.94 14.67
C GLU A 56 21.14 10.80 14.73
N ALA A 57 21.67 9.58 14.53
CA ALA A 57 23.11 9.35 14.52
C ALA A 57 23.80 10.12 13.36
N LEU A 58 23.15 10.18 12.19
CA LEU A 58 23.68 10.98 11.07
C LEU A 58 23.59 12.48 11.35
N ARG A 59 22.53 12.96 12.04
CA ARG A 59 22.44 14.36 12.46
C ARG A 59 23.55 14.75 13.42
N HIS A 60 23.86 13.89 14.40
CA HIS A 60 24.98 14.10 15.32
C HIS A 60 26.34 14.13 14.60
N LEU A 61 26.53 13.23 13.64
CA LEU A 61 27.75 13.15 12.84
C LEU A 61 27.98 14.40 11.99
N LEU A 62 26.90 15.02 11.50
CA LEU A 62 26.92 16.25 10.73
C LEU A 62 26.82 17.52 11.60
N HIS A 63 26.74 17.38 12.93
CA HIS A 63 26.56 18.49 13.90
C HIS A 63 25.32 19.35 13.65
N LEU A 64 24.22 18.74 13.18
CA LEU A 64 22.98 19.42 12.89
C LEU A 64 22.13 19.63 14.14
N LYS A 65 21.64 20.86 14.36
CA LYS A 65 20.73 21.20 15.45
C LYS A 65 19.25 20.89 15.10
N THR A 66 18.93 20.80 13.84
CA THR A 66 17.58 20.54 13.32
C THR A 66 17.57 19.30 12.44
N PRO A 67 16.40 18.69 12.17
CA PRO A 67 16.32 17.56 11.24
C PRO A 67 16.52 17.96 9.78
N TYR A 68 16.70 19.23 9.48
CA TYR A 68 16.91 19.75 8.13
C TYR A 68 18.33 20.28 8.00
N ALA A 69 19.08 19.75 7.03
CA ALA A 69 20.40 20.20 6.63
C ALA A 69 20.35 21.17 5.45
N ARG A 70 21.33 22.04 5.36
CA ARG A 70 21.63 22.81 4.16
C ARG A 70 22.54 21.98 3.27
N LEU A 71 22.56 22.26 1.97
CA LEU A 71 23.54 21.61 1.09
C LEU A 71 24.97 21.93 1.57
N ALA A 72 25.22 23.16 1.97
CA ALA A 72 26.50 23.61 2.50
C ALA A 72 26.97 22.84 3.75
N ASP A 73 26.06 22.36 4.62
CA ASP A 73 26.41 21.59 5.83
C ASP A 73 26.99 20.19 5.50
N LEU A 74 26.74 19.69 4.28
CA LEU A 74 27.23 18.39 3.80
C LEU A 74 28.60 18.47 3.11
N PHE A 75 29.13 19.68 2.93
CA PHE A 75 30.45 19.92 2.35
C PHE A 75 31.37 20.61 3.34
N ASP A 76 32.68 20.36 3.22
CA ASP A 76 33.75 21.05 3.90
C ASP A 76 34.70 21.63 2.83
N GLY A 77 34.40 22.88 2.43
CA GLY A 77 34.90 23.44 1.22
C GLY A 77 34.40 22.67 -0.01
N GLU A 78 35.32 22.12 -0.80
CA GLU A 78 34.98 21.28 -1.97
C GLU A 78 34.80 19.79 -1.63
N LYS A 79 35.14 19.38 -0.39
CA LYS A 79 35.08 17.96 0.01
C LYS A 79 33.74 17.57 0.56
N TYR A 80 33.14 16.54 -0.02
CA TYR A 80 31.90 15.96 0.50
C TYR A 80 32.15 15.18 1.78
N ARG A 81 31.48 15.58 2.88
CA ARG A 81 31.74 15.05 4.23
C ARG A 81 31.43 13.57 4.37
N LEU A 82 30.42 13.06 3.62
CA LEU A 82 30.00 11.68 3.71
C LEU A 82 30.82 10.73 2.83
N GLN A 83 31.69 11.25 1.94
CA GLN A 83 32.53 10.45 1.04
C GLN A 83 33.39 9.42 1.79
N LYS A 84 33.88 9.76 2.98
CA LYS A 84 34.70 8.85 3.81
C LYS A 84 33.94 7.62 4.35
N TYR A 85 32.62 7.62 4.29
CA TYR A 85 31.78 6.51 4.71
C TYR A 85 31.34 5.61 3.54
N TRP A 86 31.68 5.99 2.30
CA TRP A 86 31.51 5.12 1.17
C TRP A 86 32.44 3.94 1.31
N LYS A 87 31.89 2.79 1.64
CA LYS A 87 32.61 1.54 1.53
C LYS A 87 32.61 1.17 0.05
N GLU A 88 33.79 0.90 -0.52
CA GLU A 88 33.86 0.24 -1.81
C GLU A 88 32.98 -1.01 -1.76
N GLU A 89 32.11 -1.17 -2.74
CA GLU A 89 31.24 -2.34 -2.90
C GLU A 89 32.08 -3.58 -3.18
N GLN A 90 32.79 -4.06 -2.17
CA GLN A 90 33.37 -5.40 -2.20
C GLN A 90 32.29 -6.41 -1.80
N GLY A 91 31.60 -6.93 -2.80
CA GLY A 91 31.09 -8.29 -2.99
C GLY A 91 30.36 -9.04 -1.87
N HIS A 92 30.06 -8.44 -0.72
CA HIS A 92 29.39 -9.13 0.39
C HIS A 92 28.06 -8.45 0.70
N ARG A 93 26.96 -9.19 0.54
CA ARG A 93 25.60 -8.87 1.01
C ARG A 93 25.53 -8.77 2.54
N GLN A 94 26.29 -7.90 3.16
CA GLN A 94 26.11 -7.57 4.57
C GLN A 94 24.88 -6.65 4.70
N LYS A 95 23.97 -6.96 5.63
CA LYS A 95 22.83 -6.09 5.94
C LYS A 95 23.35 -4.71 6.36
N MET A 96 23.06 -3.70 5.57
CA MET A 96 23.39 -2.31 5.90
C MET A 96 22.85 -1.93 7.27
N THR A 97 23.66 -1.27 8.07
CA THR A 97 23.25 -0.67 9.34
C THR A 97 22.26 0.48 9.11
N SER A 98 21.52 0.87 10.15
CA SER A 98 20.61 2.02 10.08
C SER A 98 21.31 3.32 9.70
N LEU A 99 22.56 3.49 10.11
CA LEU A 99 23.38 4.66 9.77
C LEU A 99 23.82 4.62 8.30
N GLU A 100 24.29 3.49 7.81
CA GLU A 100 24.69 3.32 6.40
C GLU A 100 23.52 3.60 5.45
N LYS A 101 22.33 3.10 5.75
CA LYS A 101 21.10 3.43 4.97
C LYS A 101 20.81 4.93 4.97
N ALA A 102 20.98 5.59 6.11
CA ALA A 102 20.74 7.03 6.20
C ALA A 102 21.77 7.85 5.43
N ILE A 103 23.02 7.38 5.34
CA ILE A 103 24.06 7.99 4.52
C ILE A 103 23.72 7.86 3.04
N VAL A 104 23.33 6.67 2.58
CA VAL A 104 22.90 6.45 1.18
C VAL A 104 21.71 7.35 0.84
N GLU A 105 20.70 7.44 1.73
CA GLU A 105 19.55 8.34 1.53
C GLU A 105 19.97 9.81 1.43
N ALA A 106 20.96 10.24 2.23
CA ALA A 106 21.48 11.60 2.15
C ALA A 106 22.26 11.84 0.86
N ASP A 107 23.05 10.85 0.41
CA ASP A 107 23.79 10.90 -0.85
C ASP A 107 22.85 11.01 -2.06
N GLU A 108 21.77 10.24 -2.07
CA GLU A 108 20.73 10.32 -3.11
C GLU A 108 20.13 11.74 -3.19
N LYS A 109 19.85 12.36 -2.04
CA LYS A 109 19.31 13.73 -1.95
C LYS A 109 20.30 14.77 -2.50
N VAL A 110 21.58 14.66 -2.12
CA VAL A 110 22.64 15.52 -2.67
C VAL A 110 22.81 15.27 -4.17
N GLY A 111 22.82 14.02 -4.60
CA GLY A 111 22.89 13.65 -6.01
C GLY A 111 21.78 14.29 -6.84
N LEU A 112 20.54 14.30 -6.34
CA LEU A 112 19.41 14.96 -7.01
C LEU A 112 19.63 16.47 -7.19
N ILE A 113 20.17 17.15 -6.17
CA ILE A 113 20.47 18.59 -6.27
C ILE A 113 21.57 18.83 -7.31
N LEU A 114 22.65 18.06 -7.25
CA LEU A 114 23.75 18.18 -8.20
C LEU A 114 23.32 17.86 -9.63
N MET A 115 22.46 16.85 -9.82
CA MET A 115 21.88 16.55 -11.15
C MET A 115 21.01 17.69 -11.66
N LEU A 116 20.28 18.39 -10.78
CA LEU A 116 19.49 19.56 -11.16
C LEU A 116 20.41 20.72 -11.58
N GLN A 117 21.45 21.02 -10.80
CA GLN A 117 22.41 22.09 -11.08
C GLN A 117 23.19 21.83 -12.37
N ASN A 118 23.55 20.58 -12.63
CA ASN A 118 24.27 20.19 -13.85
C ASN A 118 23.36 20.03 -15.08
N GLY A 119 22.04 20.27 -14.94
CA GLY A 119 21.07 20.15 -16.02
C GLY A 119 20.75 18.72 -16.45
N THR A 120 21.26 17.70 -15.73
CA THR A 120 21.07 16.29 -16.10
C THR A 120 19.75 15.70 -15.56
N LEU A 121 19.13 16.34 -14.57
CA LEU A 121 17.86 15.91 -14.00
C LEU A 121 16.69 16.16 -14.96
N ILE A 122 16.71 17.28 -15.69
CA ILE A 122 15.67 17.66 -16.64
C ILE A 122 16.13 17.27 -18.03
N ARG A 123 15.67 16.13 -18.52
CA ARG A 123 15.98 15.67 -19.88
C ARG A 123 14.88 16.14 -20.84
N PRO A 124 15.21 16.99 -21.84
CA PRO A 124 14.24 17.38 -22.87
C PRO A 124 13.83 16.18 -23.73
N LEU A 125 12.73 16.29 -24.45
CA LEU A 125 12.34 15.32 -25.46
C LEU A 125 13.35 15.39 -26.62
N PRO A 126 13.80 14.23 -27.15
CA PRO A 126 14.64 14.20 -28.33
C PRO A 126 13.92 14.81 -29.54
N GLU A 127 14.62 15.60 -30.33
CA GLU A 127 14.08 16.22 -31.55
C GLU A 127 13.88 15.22 -32.71
N ASP A 128 14.53 14.06 -32.61
CA ASP A 128 14.48 12.98 -33.61
C ASP A 128 13.15 12.21 -33.65
N GLY A 129 12.19 12.56 -32.80
CA GLY A 129 10.89 11.88 -32.70
C GLY A 129 10.95 10.46 -32.15
N SER A 130 12.09 10.04 -31.58
CA SER A 130 12.25 8.71 -30.98
C SER A 130 11.35 8.47 -29.75
N VAL A 131 10.89 9.56 -29.13
CA VAL A 131 9.99 9.53 -27.97
C VAL A 131 8.75 10.37 -28.27
N GLU A 132 7.57 9.73 -28.23
CA GLU A 132 6.31 10.43 -28.42
C GLU A 132 6.01 11.39 -27.26
N PRO A 133 5.55 12.63 -27.54
CA PRO A 133 5.09 13.55 -26.51
C PRO A 133 3.86 13.00 -25.80
N ILE A 134 3.74 13.30 -24.52
CA ILE A 134 2.56 12.96 -23.73
C ILE A 134 1.36 13.80 -24.18
N SER A 135 0.17 13.18 -24.31
CA SER A 135 -1.06 13.89 -24.69
C SER A 135 -1.53 14.84 -23.60
N ASP A 136 -2.17 15.96 -23.99
CA ASP A 136 -2.72 16.94 -23.06
C ASP A 136 -3.70 16.34 -22.05
N THR A 137 -4.53 15.38 -22.49
CA THR A 137 -5.46 14.67 -21.59
C THR A 137 -4.72 13.89 -20.50
N LYS A 138 -3.59 13.30 -20.85
CA LYS A 138 -2.75 12.54 -19.91
C LYS A 138 -2.01 13.48 -18.95
N ILE A 139 -1.58 14.66 -19.44
CA ILE A 139 -1.01 15.71 -18.61
C ILE A 139 -2.03 16.17 -17.56
N GLN A 140 -3.24 16.51 -17.98
CA GLN A 140 -4.30 16.95 -17.06
C GLN A 140 -4.68 15.87 -16.05
N ALA A 141 -4.76 14.61 -16.47
CA ALA A 141 -5.02 13.47 -15.58
C ALA A 141 -3.91 13.33 -14.52
N GLU A 142 -2.65 13.49 -14.89
CA GLU A 142 -1.52 13.40 -13.98
C GLU A 142 -1.45 14.58 -13.01
N LEU A 143 -1.73 15.80 -13.48
CA LEU A 143 -1.84 16.97 -12.61
C LEU A 143 -2.97 16.80 -11.59
N LEU A 144 -4.14 16.31 -12.01
CA LEU A 144 -5.26 16.03 -11.12
C LEU A 144 -4.88 14.96 -10.07
N TYR A 145 -4.22 13.87 -10.51
CA TYR A 145 -3.75 12.80 -9.61
C TYR A 145 -2.74 13.33 -8.58
N ASN A 146 -1.83 14.21 -9.00
CA ASN A 146 -0.84 14.83 -8.12
C ASN A 146 -1.45 15.79 -7.12
N HIS A 147 -2.53 16.50 -7.50
CA HIS A 147 -3.21 17.46 -6.64
C HIS A 147 -3.98 16.78 -5.50
N ILE A 148 -4.60 15.63 -5.75
CA ILE A 148 -5.45 14.93 -4.78
C ILE A 148 -4.64 13.86 -4.05
N PRO A 149 -4.44 13.95 -2.73
CA PRO A 149 -3.75 12.92 -1.95
C PRO A 149 -4.68 11.73 -1.63
N PHE A 150 -5.08 10.97 -2.69
CA PHE A 150 -6.09 9.89 -2.61
C PHE A 150 -5.88 8.95 -1.44
N SER A 151 -4.68 8.37 -1.30
CA SER A 151 -4.39 7.38 -0.25
C SER A 151 -4.54 7.95 1.13
N LYS A 152 -4.05 9.19 1.35
CA LYS A 152 -4.09 9.85 2.66
C LYS A 152 -5.52 10.16 3.09
N LEU A 153 -6.32 10.72 2.19
CA LEU A 153 -7.73 11.02 2.46
C LEU A 153 -8.51 9.74 2.74
N LEU A 154 -8.30 8.71 1.91
CA LEU A 154 -9.03 7.45 2.03
C LEU A 154 -8.67 6.67 3.29
N PHE A 155 -7.37 6.54 3.66
CA PHE A 155 -7.07 5.76 4.86
C PHE A 155 -7.65 6.43 6.12
N MET A 156 -7.55 7.77 6.22
CA MET A 156 -8.11 8.52 7.34
C MET A 156 -9.64 8.36 7.41
N PHE A 157 -10.31 8.55 6.27
CA PHE A 157 -11.76 8.40 6.18
C PHE A 157 -12.20 6.97 6.48
N ASN A 158 -11.59 5.99 5.81
CA ASN A 158 -11.99 4.59 5.94
C ASN A 158 -11.76 4.04 7.35
N LEU A 159 -10.62 4.36 8.01
CA LEU A 159 -10.40 3.93 9.39
C LEU A 159 -11.37 4.59 10.35
N THR A 160 -11.60 5.90 10.23
CA THR A 160 -12.52 6.62 11.11
C THR A 160 -13.94 6.09 10.98
N VAL A 161 -14.47 6.03 9.74
CA VAL A 161 -15.83 5.55 9.47
C VAL A 161 -15.95 4.05 9.80
N GLY A 162 -14.91 3.27 9.50
CA GLY A 162 -14.86 1.84 9.80
C GLY A 162 -14.90 1.55 11.28
N LEU A 163 -14.15 2.26 12.11
CA LEU A 163 -14.17 2.14 13.57
C LEU A 163 -15.54 2.53 14.13
N LEU A 164 -16.09 3.67 13.69
CA LEU A 164 -17.43 4.10 14.11
C LEU A 164 -18.51 3.06 13.76
N ALA A 165 -18.47 2.53 12.53
CA ALA A 165 -19.40 1.49 12.08
C ALA A 165 -19.21 0.18 12.86
N PHE A 166 -17.97 -0.20 13.18
CA PHE A 166 -17.65 -1.40 13.95
C PHE A 166 -18.12 -1.30 15.40
N PHE A 167 -17.83 -0.19 16.09
CA PHE A 167 -18.31 0.02 17.46
C PHE A 167 -19.83 0.08 17.52
N ARG A 168 -20.49 0.70 16.54
CA ARG A 168 -21.94 0.67 16.42
C ARG A 168 -22.48 -0.75 16.27
N LEU A 169 -21.82 -1.56 15.44
CA LEU A 169 -22.18 -2.98 15.26
C LEU A 169 -22.08 -3.75 16.58
N LEU A 170 -20.98 -3.58 17.32
CA LEU A 170 -20.76 -4.20 18.63
C LEU A 170 -21.84 -3.73 19.64
N TYR A 171 -22.08 -2.43 19.74
CA TYR A 171 -23.08 -1.87 20.64
C TYR A 171 -24.48 -2.43 20.38
N ARG A 172 -24.89 -2.49 19.09
CA ARG A 172 -26.18 -3.09 18.71
C ARG A 172 -26.24 -4.60 19.04
N GLY A 173 -25.16 -5.32 18.82
CA GLY A 173 -25.07 -6.74 19.13
C GLY A 173 -25.17 -7.02 20.62
N LEU A 174 -24.50 -6.24 21.47
CA LEU A 174 -24.52 -6.36 22.91
C LEU A 174 -25.89 -5.93 23.50
N ARG A 175 -26.46 -4.83 23.01
CA ARG A 175 -27.79 -4.35 23.48
C ARG A 175 -28.92 -5.33 23.18
N ARG A 176 -28.93 -5.96 22.00
CA ARG A 176 -29.88 -7.04 21.68
C ARG A 176 -29.79 -8.23 22.65
N SER A 177 -28.62 -8.39 23.28
CA SER A 177 -28.40 -9.40 24.31
C SER A 177 -29.05 -9.03 25.67
N SER A 178 -29.16 -7.73 25.97
CA SER A 178 -29.66 -7.23 27.28
C SER A 178 -31.19 -6.98 27.31
N THR A 179 -31.82 -6.74 26.16
CA THR A 179 -33.23 -6.27 26.09
C THR A 179 -34.26 -7.38 25.92
N SER A 180 -33.97 -8.60 26.30
CA SER A 180 -35.00 -9.67 26.35
C SER A 180 -36.05 -9.46 27.42
N GLY A 181 -36.12 -8.30 28.08
CA GLY A 181 -37.01 -8.11 29.22
C GLY A 181 -37.55 -6.69 29.50
N SER A 182 -37.44 -5.71 28.61
CA SER A 182 -37.89 -4.34 28.92
C SER A 182 -38.48 -3.63 27.71
N SER A 183 -39.81 -3.55 27.68
CA SER A 183 -40.60 -2.67 26.82
C SER A 183 -40.60 -1.25 27.41
N GLY A 184 -40.06 -0.28 26.72
CA GLY A 184 -40.23 1.15 27.07
C GLY A 184 -38.99 1.99 27.00
N ARG A 185 -38.81 2.69 25.90
CA ARG A 185 -38.09 3.94 25.59
C ARG A 185 -37.50 3.88 24.18
N ILE A 186 -38.31 4.10 23.15
CA ILE A 186 -37.93 3.76 21.76
C ILE A 186 -37.92 4.98 20.81
N THR A 187 -38.23 6.20 21.20
CA THR A 187 -38.52 7.23 20.17
C THR A 187 -37.34 8.11 19.70
N VAL A 188 -36.42 8.49 20.55
CA VAL A 188 -35.29 9.37 20.14
C VAL A 188 -34.17 8.58 19.47
N PHE A 189 -33.91 7.36 19.93
CA PHE A 189 -32.86 6.49 19.33
C PHE A 189 -33.26 5.87 17.97
N ALA A 190 -34.54 5.78 17.65
CA ALA A 190 -34.98 5.25 16.35
C ALA A 190 -34.64 6.20 15.20
N SER A 191 -34.77 7.52 15.39
CA SER A 191 -34.45 8.51 14.37
C SER A 191 -32.91 8.55 14.06
N PHE A 192 -32.09 8.49 15.11
CA PHE A 192 -30.61 8.44 14.92
C PHE A 192 -30.16 7.11 14.31
N SER A 193 -30.89 6.01 14.56
CA SER A 193 -30.61 4.72 13.94
C SER A 193 -30.87 4.73 12.43
N HIS A 194 -31.90 5.41 11.99
CA HIS A 194 -32.27 5.48 10.56
C HIS A 194 -31.25 6.28 9.76
N LEU A 195 -30.83 7.45 10.27
CA LEU A 195 -29.80 8.28 9.62
C LEU A 195 -28.48 7.52 9.43
N THR A 196 -28.03 6.81 10.45
CA THR A 196 -26.79 6.03 10.37
C THR A 196 -26.93 4.75 9.53
N ASP A 197 -28.14 4.20 9.36
CA ASP A 197 -28.39 3.05 8.49
C ASP A 197 -28.30 3.43 7.00
N VAL A 198 -28.54 4.70 6.66
CA VAL A 198 -28.33 5.25 5.31
C VAL A 198 -26.92 5.75 5.13
N PHE A 199 -26.36 6.46 6.14
CA PHE A 199 -25.04 7.08 6.06
C PHE A 199 -23.92 6.08 5.72
N PHE A 200 -23.78 4.99 6.47
CA PHE A 200 -22.66 4.06 6.25
C PHE A 200 -22.66 3.39 4.88
N PRO A 201 -23.79 2.91 4.34
CA PRO A 201 -23.82 2.42 2.96
C PRO A 201 -23.48 3.47 1.91
N VAL A 202 -23.99 4.70 2.05
CA VAL A 202 -23.68 5.80 1.11
C VAL A 202 -22.19 6.13 1.18
N ALA A 203 -21.65 6.28 2.39
CA ALA A 203 -20.21 6.50 2.60
C ALA A 203 -19.35 5.37 1.99
N LEU A 204 -19.82 4.10 2.08
CA LEU A 204 -19.12 2.96 1.49
C LEU A 204 -19.04 3.08 -0.04
N TYR A 205 -20.16 3.40 -0.70
CA TYR A 205 -20.17 3.59 -2.14
C TYR A 205 -19.34 4.79 -2.56
N ALA A 206 -19.41 5.90 -1.81
CA ALA A 206 -18.58 7.07 -2.08
C ALA A 206 -17.08 6.76 -1.96
N ALA A 207 -16.67 6.05 -0.90
CA ALA A 207 -15.29 5.61 -0.73
C ALA A 207 -14.85 4.66 -1.84
N PHE A 208 -15.70 3.70 -2.24
CA PHE A 208 -15.42 2.79 -3.34
C PHE A 208 -15.23 3.53 -4.66
N LEU A 209 -16.14 4.44 -5.01
CA LEU A 209 -16.05 5.20 -6.26
C LEU A 209 -14.82 6.14 -6.27
N PHE A 210 -14.51 6.76 -5.14
CA PHE A 210 -13.33 7.62 -5.02
C PHE A 210 -12.03 6.82 -5.12
N GLN A 211 -11.95 5.62 -4.51
CA GLN A 211 -10.82 4.71 -4.65
C GLN A 211 -10.69 4.21 -6.09
N LEU A 212 -11.80 3.83 -6.71
CA LEU A 212 -11.84 3.37 -8.10
C LEU A 212 -11.38 4.47 -9.06
N PHE A 213 -11.81 5.70 -8.83
CA PHE A 213 -11.41 6.86 -9.62
C PHE A 213 -9.90 7.10 -9.53
N GLY A 214 -9.34 7.16 -8.32
CA GLY A 214 -7.89 7.32 -8.13
C GLY A 214 -7.08 6.17 -8.73
N TYR A 215 -7.56 4.93 -8.61
CA TYR A 215 -6.93 3.76 -9.19
C TYR A 215 -6.98 3.78 -10.73
N SER A 216 -8.12 4.20 -11.30
CA SER A 216 -8.29 4.30 -12.76
C SER A 216 -7.43 5.42 -13.37
N LEU A 217 -7.31 6.57 -12.68
CA LEU A 217 -6.38 7.63 -13.08
C LEU A 217 -4.94 7.12 -13.12
N ARG A 218 -4.52 6.38 -12.08
CA ARG A 218 -3.18 5.80 -12.02
C ARG A 218 -2.96 4.80 -13.15
N TRP A 219 -3.95 3.97 -13.49
CA TRP A 219 -3.91 3.06 -14.62
C TRP A 219 -3.75 3.82 -15.94
N TYR A 220 -4.58 4.84 -16.17
CA TYR A 220 -4.54 5.65 -17.39
C TYR A 220 -3.18 6.36 -17.57
N ILE A 221 -2.66 6.98 -16.50
CA ILE A 221 -1.37 7.66 -16.51
C ILE A 221 -0.22 6.68 -16.78
N GLY A 222 -0.20 5.56 -16.08
CA GLY A 222 0.85 4.54 -16.18
C GLY A 222 0.78 3.68 -17.44
N GLY A 223 -0.38 3.66 -18.16
CA GLY A 223 -0.59 2.80 -19.34
C GLY A 223 -0.62 1.31 -19.00
N ARG A 224 -0.67 0.92 -17.74
CA ARG A 224 -0.64 -0.46 -17.25
C ARG A 224 -1.48 -0.64 -16.00
N ILE A 225 -1.90 -1.87 -15.72
CA ILE A 225 -2.58 -2.19 -14.46
C ILE A 225 -1.62 -1.88 -13.30
N PRO A 226 -2.05 -1.07 -12.29
CA PRO A 226 -1.20 -0.67 -11.16
C PRO A 226 -1.00 -1.81 -10.16
N LEU A 227 -0.07 -2.72 -10.44
CA LEU A 227 0.28 -3.88 -9.61
C LEU A 227 1.80 -4.13 -9.57
N GLY A 228 2.60 -3.14 -9.99
CA GLY A 228 4.04 -3.28 -10.17
C GLY A 228 4.88 -3.12 -8.90
N ASN A 229 4.33 -2.53 -7.85
CA ASN A 229 5.05 -2.35 -6.59
C ASN A 229 4.12 -2.52 -5.37
N GLY A 230 4.70 -2.47 -4.16
CA GLY A 230 3.97 -2.65 -2.91
C GLY A 230 2.86 -1.61 -2.69
N TYR A 231 3.09 -0.35 -3.08
CA TYR A 231 2.09 0.70 -3.00
C TYR A 231 0.86 0.37 -3.86
N GLU A 232 1.07 -0.03 -5.11
CA GLU A 232 0.01 -0.36 -6.06
C GLU A 232 -0.79 -1.59 -5.62
N THR A 233 -0.13 -2.61 -5.09
CA THR A 233 -0.80 -3.81 -4.58
C THR A 233 -1.65 -3.52 -3.34
N MET A 234 -1.21 -2.61 -2.44
CA MET A 234 -2.03 -2.17 -1.31
C MET A 234 -3.24 -1.34 -1.78
N GLN A 235 -3.10 -0.49 -2.79
CA GLN A 235 -4.21 0.24 -3.40
C GLN A 235 -5.24 -0.72 -4.00
N PHE A 236 -4.79 -1.74 -4.71
CA PHE A 236 -5.67 -2.76 -5.29
C PHE A 236 -6.37 -3.58 -4.20
N MET A 237 -5.66 -3.99 -3.14
CA MET A 237 -6.26 -4.71 -2.02
C MET A 237 -7.32 -3.86 -1.31
N ALA A 238 -7.07 -2.56 -1.12
CA ALA A 238 -8.04 -1.61 -0.57
C ALA A 238 -9.29 -1.51 -1.44
N LEU A 239 -9.12 -1.45 -2.76
CA LEU A 239 -10.22 -1.44 -3.73
C LEU A 239 -11.04 -2.75 -3.66
N CYS A 240 -10.37 -3.91 -3.63
CA CYS A 240 -11.01 -5.21 -3.48
C CYS A 240 -11.84 -5.31 -2.19
N ALA A 241 -11.30 -4.80 -1.08
CA ALA A 241 -12.02 -4.80 0.21
C ALA A 241 -13.31 -3.98 0.13
N LEU A 242 -13.26 -2.76 -0.42
CA LEU A 242 -14.45 -1.93 -0.60
C LEU A 242 -15.45 -2.58 -1.58
N PHE A 243 -14.96 -3.14 -2.69
CA PHE A 243 -15.80 -3.83 -3.67
C PHE A 243 -16.56 -5.01 -3.05
N LEU A 244 -15.85 -5.89 -2.32
CA LEU A 244 -16.47 -7.02 -1.63
C LEU A 244 -17.50 -6.56 -0.58
N ALA A 245 -17.20 -5.48 0.14
CA ALA A 245 -18.15 -4.91 1.09
C ALA A 245 -19.41 -4.38 0.39
N CYS A 246 -19.27 -3.68 -0.74
CA CYS A 246 -20.39 -3.21 -1.55
C CYS A 246 -21.25 -4.38 -2.05
N LEU A 247 -20.62 -5.47 -2.50
CA LEU A 247 -21.28 -6.63 -3.06
C LEU A 247 -22.10 -7.38 -1.99
N PHE A 248 -21.51 -7.61 -0.82
CA PHE A 248 -22.10 -8.47 0.21
C PHE A 248 -22.91 -7.73 1.28
N ARG A 249 -22.89 -6.37 1.33
CA ARG A 249 -23.53 -5.58 2.41
C ARG A 249 -25.02 -5.87 2.62
N ARG A 250 -25.77 -6.17 1.53
CA ARG A 250 -27.22 -6.44 1.62
C ARG A 250 -27.51 -7.73 2.36
N ARG A 251 -26.67 -8.74 2.18
CA ARG A 251 -26.82 -10.05 2.82
C ARG A 251 -26.15 -10.08 4.20
N PHE A 252 -25.04 -9.36 4.35
CA PHE A 252 -24.21 -9.34 5.55
C PHE A 252 -23.85 -7.90 5.94
N PRO A 253 -24.68 -7.22 6.77
CA PRO A 253 -24.46 -5.79 7.11
C PRO A 253 -23.10 -5.48 7.76
N PHE A 254 -22.49 -6.46 8.44
CA PHE A 254 -21.16 -6.30 9.04
C PHE A 254 -20.02 -6.26 8.03
N MET A 255 -20.28 -6.54 6.74
CA MET A 255 -19.30 -6.31 5.67
C MET A 255 -18.97 -4.82 5.49
N VAL A 256 -19.88 -3.92 5.87
CA VAL A 256 -19.65 -2.47 5.76
C VAL A 256 -18.47 -2.01 6.64
N PRO A 257 -18.48 -2.21 7.98
CA PRO A 257 -17.32 -1.86 8.80
C PRO A 257 -16.06 -2.62 8.39
N PHE A 258 -16.17 -3.87 7.97
CA PHE A 258 -15.00 -4.65 7.56
C PHE A 258 -14.36 -4.11 6.29
N GLY A 259 -15.15 -3.73 5.27
CA GLY A 259 -14.64 -3.13 4.05
C GLY A 259 -13.87 -1.83 4.33
N PHE A 260 -14.43 -0.97 5.16
CA PHE A 260 -13.77 0.25 5.60
C PHE A 260 -12.47 -0.03 6.36
N LEU A 261 -12.50 -0.91 7.36
CA LEU A 261 -11.32 -1.23 8.16
C LEU A 261 -10.21 -1.85 7.33
N LEU A 262 -10.51 -2.85 6.49
CA LEU A 262 -9.50 -3.52 5.67
C LEU A 262 -8.92 -2.58 4.62
N SER A 263 -9.77 -1.80 3.94
CA SER A 263 -9.29 -0.79 3.00
C SER A 263 -8.43 0.26 3.70
N GLY A 264 -8.91 0.78 4.84
CA GLY A 264 -8.17 1.77 5.61
C GLY A 264 -6.82 1.24 6.12
N PHE A 265 -6.76 -0.01 6.63
CA PHE A 265 -5.50 -0.62 7.07
C PHE A 265 -4.54 -0.89 5.91
N ALA A 266 -5.01 -1.36 4.76
CA ALA A 266 -4.15 -1.56 3.59
C ALA A 266 -3.49 -0.25 3.15
N LEU A 267 -4.26 0.84 3.07
CA LEU A 267 -3.75 2.16 2.73
C LEU A 267 -2.84 2.74 3.82
N LEU A 268 -3.15 2.51 5.09
CA LEU A 268 -2.29 2.92 6.21
C LEU A 268 -0.94 2.22 6.19
N VAL A 269 -0.92 0.91 5.91
CA VAL A 269 0.34 0.14 5.76
C VAL A 269 1.19 0.69 4.63
N SER A 270 0.58 1.02 3.49
CA SER A 270 1.26 1.67 2.37
C SER A 270 1.87 3.03 2.76
N TYR A 271 1.15 3.81 3.57
CA TYR A 271 1.59 5.12 4.05
C TYR A 271 2.71 5.03 5.09
N LEU A 272 2.54 4.19 6.13
CA LEU A 272 3.53 4.00 7.19
C LEU A 272 4.80 3.28 6.70
N GLY A 273 4.64 2.33 5.78
CA GLY A 273 5.74 1.61 5.14
C GLY A 273 6.57 2.48 4.18
N GLN A 274 6.19 3.74 4.00
CA GLN A 274 6.85 4.68 3.07
C GLN A 274 7.03 4.07 1.67
N MET A 275 6.04 3.28 1.24
CA MET A 275 6.06 2.64 -0.08
C MET A 275 6.04 3.70 -1.16
N ASN A 276 6.88 3.53 -2.18
CA ASN A 276 7.05 4.51 -3.24
C ASN A 276 5.74 4.73 -4.05
N PRO A 277 5.12 5.92 -3.99
CA PRO A 277 3.89 6.22 -4.71
C PRO A 277 4.12 6.60 -6.18
N GLN A 278 5.37 6.68 -6.64
CA GLN A 278 5.69 7.09 -8.01
C GLN A 278 5.11 6.12 -9.03
N ILE A 279 4.75 6.65 -10.19
CA ILE A 279 4.37 5.86 -11.36
C ILE A 279 5.63 5.69 -12.20
N THR A 280 6.27 4.53 -12.09
CA THR A 280 7.48 4.19 -12.84
C THR A 280 7.21 3.14 -13.90
N PRO A 281 7.97 3.08 -14.98
CA PRO A 281 7.97 1.94 -15.89
C PRO A 281 8.28 0.65 -15.13
N LEU A 282 7.75 -0.47 -15.61
CA LEU A 282 8.11 -1.78 -15.09
C LEU A 282 9.41 -2.27 -15.72
N MET A 283 10.20 -2.99 -14.93
CA MET A 283 11.29 -3.78 -15.50
C MET A 283 10.73 -4.75 -16.55
N PRO A 284 11.46 -5.03 -17.66
CA PRO A 284 10.95 -5.86 -18.75
C PRO A 284 10.37 -7.22 -18.29
N VAL A 285 10.99 -7.85 -17.30
CA VAL A 285 10.53 -9.14 -16.75
C VAL A 285 9.17 -9.04 -16.05
N LEU A 286 8.78 -7.85 -15.59
CA LEU A 286 7.49 -7.59 -14.94
C LEU A 286 6.39 -7.17 -15.94
N VAL A 287 6.73 -6.90 -17.20
CA VAL A 287 5.78 -6.54 -18.25
C VAL A 287 5.16 -7.83 -18.80
N SER A 288 4.19 -8.39 -18.08
CA SER A 288 3.54 -9.63 -18.47
C SER A 288 2.06 -9.65 -18.05
N PRO A 289 1.13 -10.00 -18.97
CA PRO A 289 -0.27 -10.22 -18.61
C PRO A 289 -0.45 -11.32 -17.56
N TRP A 290 0.37 -12.38 -17.65
CA TRP A 290 0.35 -13.47 -16.67
C TRP A 290 0.65 -13.00 -15.26
N LEU A 291 1.65 -12.12 -15.10
CA LEU A 291 1.98 -11.54 -13.81
C LEU A 291 0.84 -10.68 -13.26
N SER A 292 0.24 -9.82 -14.10
CA SER A 292 -0.87 -8.96 -13.68
C SER A 292 -2.09 -9.78 -13.24
N MET A 293 -2.42 -10.86 -13.96
CA MET A 293 -3.49 -11.78 -13.58
C MET A 293 -3.16 -12.53 -12.28
N HIS A 294 -1.93 -13.07 -12.16
CA HIS A 294 -1.43 -13.72 -10.95
C HIS A 294 -1.61 -12.82 -9.73
N VAL A 295 -1.03 -11.62 -9.77
CA VAL A 295 -1.07 -10.69 -8.62
C VAL A 295 -2.50 -10.28 -8.28
N SER A 296 -3.37 -10.05 -9.29
CA SER A 296 -4.77 -9.71 -9.06
C SER A 296 -5.51 -10.80 -8.28
N LEU A 297 -5.34 -12.07 -8.67
CA LEU A 297 -5.99 -13.20 -7.99
C LEU A 297 -5.44 -13.41 -6.58
N ILE A 298 -4.13 -13.30 -6.40
CA ILE A 298 -3.50 -13.40 -5.08
C ILE A 298 -4.03 -12.30 -4.14
N MET A 299 -4.08 -11.04 -4.59
CA MET A 299 -4.57 -9.93 -3.76
C MET A 299 -6.06 -10.07 -3.43
N MET A 300 -6.89 -10.54 -4.38
CA MET A 300 -8.30 -10.83 -4.12
C MET A 300 -8.45 -11.95 -3.07
N SER A 301 -7.66 -13.01 -3.17
CA SER A 301 -7.63 -14.09 -2.18
C SER A 301 -7.26 -13.56 -0.79
N TYR A 302 -6.22 -12.74 -0.69
CA TYR A 302 -5.77 -12.17 0.58
C TYR A 302 -6.82 -11.23 1.20
N ALA A 303 -7.53 -10.46 0.38
CA ALA A 303 -8.66 -9.65 0.85
C ALA A 303 -9.77 -10.54 1.45
N LEU A 304 -10.13 -11.66 0.80
CA LEU A 304 -11.12 -12.61 1.31
C LEU A 304 -10.67 -13.27 2.61
N PHE A 305 -9.40 -13.68 2.74
CA PHE A 305 -8.85 -14.22 3.98
C PHE A 305 -8.84 -13.18 5.10
N ALA A 306 -8.56 -11.91 4.81
CA ALA A 306 -8.64 -10.83 5.76
C ALA A 306 -10.08 -10.59 6.26
N PHE A 307 -11.07 -10.67 5.37
CA PHE A 307 -12.49 -10.67 5.78
C PHE A 307 -12.82 -11.84 6.72
N MET A 308 -12.30 -13.03 6.45
CA MET A 308 -12.50 -14.20 7.31
C MET A 308 -11.84 -14.02 8.68
N MET A 309 -10.67 -13.42 8.74
CA MET A 309 -9.98 -13.06 10.00
C MET A 309 -10.82 -12.07 10.82
N LEU A 310 -11.27 -10.95 10.22
CA LEU A 310 -12.14 -9.98 10.91
C LEU A 310 -13.47 -10.61 11.34
N ASN A 311 -14.04 -11.49 10.51
CA ASN A 311 -15.24 -12.24 10.86
C ASN A 311 -15.01 -13.17 12.06
N GLY A 312 -13.82 -13.75 12.15
CA GLY A 312 -13.38 -14.53 13.30
C GLY A 312 -13.30 -13.69 14.57
N ILE A 313 -12.68 -12.52 14.51
CA ILE A 313 -12.60 -11.57 15.64
C ILE A 313 -14.03 -11.17 16.10
N LEU A 314 -14.90 -10.81 15.16
CA LEU A 314 -16.30 -10.48 15.47
C LEU A 314 -17.03 -11.65 16.15
N ALA A 315 -16.78 -12.88 15.72
CA ALA A 315 -17.38 -14.07 16.30
C ALA A 315 -16.93 -14.33 17.75
N LEU A 316 -15.70 -13.98 18.10
CA LEU A 316 -15.21 -14.02 19.48
C LEU A 316 -15.92 -12.99 20.36
N CYS A 317 -16.23 -11.81 19.82
CA CYS A 317 -16.94 -10.75 20.52
C CYS A 317 -18.45 -11.05 20.64
N LEU A 318 -19.07 -11.59 19.57
CA LEU A 318 -20.52 -11.82 19.48
C LEU A 318 -20.88 -13.31 19.48
N ARG A 319 -20.65 -14.01 20.58
CA ARG A 319 -20.82 -15.47 20.72
C ARG A 319 -22.20 -16.00 20.29
N ARG A 320 -23.28 -15.21 20.40
CA ARG A 320 -24.61 -15.60 19.93
C ARG A 320 -24.70 -15.79 18.41
N SER A 321 -23.93 -15.03 17.64
CA SER A 321 -23.95 -15.06 16.17
C SER A 321 -22.88 -15.99 15.57
N VAL A 322 -22.12 -16.69 16.39
CA VAL A 322 -20.96 -17.47 16.00
C VAL A 322 -21.22 -18.49 14.87
N ARG A 323 -22.39 -19.12 14.87
CA ARG A 323 -22.77 -20.10 13.82
C ARG A 323 -23.05 -19.42 12.47
N MET A 324 -23.71 -18.26 12.48
CA MET A 324 -24.00 -17.49 11.26
C MET A 324 -22.69 -16.94 10.66
N LEU A 325 -21.82 -16.44 11.51
CA LEU A 325 -20.51 -15.93 11.11
C LEU A 325 -19.62 -17.06 10.56
N MET A 326 -19.74 -18.28 11.11
CA MET A 326 -19.06 -19.47 10.57
C MET A 326 -19.55 -19.82 9.15
N LEU A 327 -20.84 -19.68 8.88
CA LEU A 327 -21.39 -19.92 7.53
C LEU A 327 -20.78 -18.94 6.53
N LEU A 328 -20.69 -17.64 6.89
CA LEU A 328 -20.06 -16.66 6.03
C LEU A 328 -18.59 -17.00 5.76
N SER A 329 -17.80 -17.31 6.80
CA SER A 329 -16.39 -17.66 6.59
C SER A 329 -16.24 -18.89 5.69
N ARG A 330 -17.14 -19.87 5.79
CA ARG A 330 -17.17 -21.01 4.85
C ARG A 330 -17.50 -20.59 3.42
N LEU A 331 -18.45 -19.67 3.23
CA LEU A 331 -18.78 -19.16 1.90
C LEU A 331 -17.61 -18.38 1.27
N LEU A 332 -16.88 -17.62 2.06
CA LEU A 332 -15.71 -16.87 1.61
C LEU A 332 -14.48 -17.77 1.36
N LEU A 333 -14.39 -18.91 2.08
CA LEU A 333 -13.25 -19.82 1.97
C LEU A 333 -13.12 -20.42 0.56
N TYR A 334 -14.23 -20.80 -0.09
CA TYR A 334 -14.18 -21.41 -1.42
C TYR A 334 -13.60 -20.47 -2.48
N PRO A 335 -14.12 -19.25 -2.69
CA PRO A 335 -13.53 -18.35 -3.66
C PRO A 335 -12.11 -17.90 -3.25
N ALA A 336 -11.82 -17.73 -1.95
CA ALA A 336 -10.50 -17.35 -1.48
C ALA A 336 -9.44 -18.40 -1.86
N ALA A 337 -9.70 -19.67 -1.56
CA ALA A 337 -8.78 -20.75 -1.90
C ALA A 337 -8.69 -21.00 -3.42
N PHE A 338 -9.81 -20.85 -4.15
CA PHE A 338 -9.80 -20.91 -5.61
C PHE A 338 -8.88 -19.83 -6.20
N PHE A 339 -9.03 -18.58 -5.78
CA PHE A 339 -8.20 -17.49 -6.27
C PHE A 339 -6.72 -17.66 -5.87
N LEU A 340 -6.43 -18.18 -4.67
CA LEU A 340 -5.07 -18.48 -4.28
C LEU A 340 -4.46 -19.58 -5.15
N GLY A 341 -5.16 -20.70 -5.34
CA GLY A 341 -4.71 -21.81 -6.17
C GLY A 341 -4.50 -21.39 -7.62
N ALA A 342 -5.51 -20.75 -8.24
CA ALA A 342 -5.40 -20.23 -9.61
C ALA A 342 -4.25 -19.20 -9.73
N GLY A 343 -4.10 -18.33 -8.72
CA GLY A 343 -2.99 -17.39 -8.66
C GLY A 343 -1.63 -18.10 -8.63
N ILE A 344 -1.44 -19.13 -7.81
CA ILE A 344 -0.21 -19.93 -7.76
C ILE A 344 0.09 -20.53 -9.15
N PHE A 345 -0.89 -21.12 -9.82
CA PHE A 345 -0.71 -21.69 -11.17
C PHE A 345 -0.30 -20.63 -12.19
N LEU A 346 -0.97 -19.48 -12.21
CA LEU A 346 -0.60 -18.39 -13.13
C LEU A 346 0.79 -17.83 -12.83
N GLY A 347 1.16 -17.78 -11.55
CA GLY A 347 2.52 -17.41 -11.12
C GLY A 347 3.57 -18.40 -11.63
N ALA A 348 3.27 -19.69 -11.60
CA ALA A 348 4.14 -20.72 -12.15
C ALA A 348 4.30 -20.57 -13.68
N VAL A 349 3.22 -20.30 -14.41
CA VAL A 349 3.27 -20.02 -15.87
C VAL A 349 4.16 -18.80 -16.13
N TRP A 350 3.96 -17.71 -15.40
CA TRP A 350 4.80 -16.51 -15.52
C TRP A 350 6.27 -16.81 -15.20
N ALA A 351 6.55 -17.56 -14.13
CA ALA A 351 7.91 -17.95 -13.75
C ALA A 351 8.61 -18.75 -14.86
N ASN A 352 7.87 -19.67 -15.52
CA ASN A 352 8.41 -20.41 -16.64
C ASN A 352 8.74 -19.53 -17.86
N VAL A 353 7.86 -18.58 -18.19
CA VAL A 353 8.11 -17.63 -19.29
C VAL A 353 9.28 -16.69 -18.96
N SER A 354 9.42 -16.26 -17.72
CA SER A 354 10.40 -15.26 -17.31
C SER A 354 11.78 -15.87 -16.95
N TRP A 355 11.81 -17.07 -16.39
CA TRP A 355 13.00 -17.72 -15.83
C TRP A 355 13.24 -19.15 -16.32
N GLY A 356 12.38 -19.68 -17.22
CA GLY A 356 12.53 -21.01 -17.79
C GLY A 356 12.18 -22.17 -16.85
N ARG A 357 11.50 -21.91 -15.73
CA ARG A 357 11.10 -22.94 -14.75
C ARG A 357 9.79 -22.55 -14.06
N TYR A 358 8.91 -23.53 -13.86
CA TYR A 358 7.60 -23.33 -13.22
C TYR A 358 7.68 -23.12 -11.71
N TRP A 359 8.71 -23.66 -11.06
CA TRP A 359 8.87 -23.65 -9.60
C TRP A 359 10.34 -23.67 -9.21
N ALA A 360 10.72 -22.81 -8.26
CA ALA A 360 12.09 -22.61 -7.83
C ALA A 360 12.32 -22.85 -6.33
N TRP A 361 11.28 -23.22 -5.58
CA TRP A 361 11.31 -23.28 -4.12
C TRP A 361 11.69 -21.94 -3.47
N ASP A 362 11.37 -20.84 -4.15
CA ASP A 362 11.55 -19.50 -3.61
C ASP A 362 10.69 -19.33 -2.34
N PRO A 363 11.14 -18.58 -1.33
CA PRO A 363 10.37 -18.38 -0.09
C PRO A 363 8.92 -17.94 -0.33
N LYS A 364 8.65 -17.14 -1.36
CA LYS A 364 7.31 -16.66 -1.69
C LYS A 364 6.41 -17.78 -2.24
N GLU A 365 6.95 -18.64 -3.08
CA GLU A 365 6.26 -19.82 -3.61
C GLU A 365 5.92 -20.80 -2.47
N VAL A 366 6.91 -21.08 -1.61
CA VAL A 366 6.74 -21.98 -0.46
C VAL A 366 5.67 -21.46 0.50
N TRP A 367 5.73 -20.20 0.88
CA TRP A 367 4.75 -19.63 1.81
C TRP A 367 3.36 -19.48 1.21
N ALA A 368 3.24 -19.25 -0.11
CA ALA A 368 1.96 -19.30 -0.81
C ALA A 368 1.35 -20.71 -0.76
N LEU A 369 2.16 -21.74 -0.99
CA LEU A 369 1.73 -23.15 -0.88
C LEU A 369 1.35 -23.51 0.58
N ILE A 370 2.14 -23.11 1.57
CA ILE A 370 1.80 -23.30 2.99
C ILE A 370 0.46 -22.64 3.31
N THR A 371 0.24 -21.40 2.85
CA THR A 371 -1.03 -20.70 3.04
C THR A 371 -2.18 -21.47 2.41
N PHE A 372 -2.01 -21.95 1.17
CA PHE A 372 -3.03 -22.75 0.48
C PHE A 372 -3.36 -24.04 1.26
N MET A 373 -2.35 -24.76 1.76
CA MET A 373 -2.54 -25.98 2.55
C MET A 373 -3.22 -25.70 3.90
N VAL A 374 -2.80 -24.66 4.61
CA VAL A 374 -3.41 -24.27 5.89
C VAL A 374 -4.90 -23.97 5.72
N TYR A 375 -5.28 -23.14 4.74
CA TYR A 375 -6.70 -22.90 4.47
C TYR A 375 -7.40 -24.13 3.89
N GLY A 376 -6.68 -25.00 3.17
CA GLY A 376 -7.17 -26.28 2.64
C GLY A 376 -7.68 -27.23 3.72
N VAL A 377 -7.05 -27.26 4.89
CA VAL A 377 -7.52 -28.04 6.04
C VAL A 377 -8.96 -27.65 6.45
N ALA A 378 -9.32 -26.39 6.32
CA ALA A 378 -10.65 -25.92 6.68
C ALA A 378 -11.77 -26.41 5.76
N PHE A 379 -11.48 -26.91 4.54
CA PHE A 379 -12.48 -27.59 3.70
C PHE A 379 -12.99 -28.88 4.35
N HIS A 380 -12.13 -29.54 5.14
CA HIS A 380 -12.47 -30.74 5.87
C HIS A 380 -13.22 -30.49 7.19
N ALA A 381 -13.71 -29.26 7.41
CA ALA A 381 -14.41 -28.87 8.64
C ALA A 381 -15.65 -29.72 8.95
N ARG A 382 -16.24 -30.41 7.97
CA ARG A 382 -17.35 -31.36 8.21
C ARG A 382 -16.85 -32.70 8.72
N SER A 383 -15.67 -33.17 8.27
CA SER A 383 -15.07 -34.46 8.63
C SER A 383 -14.32 -34.38 9.95
N LEU A 384 -13.62 -33.30 10.20
CA LEU A 384 -12.84 -33.06 11.40
C LEU A 384 -13.73 -32.60 12.56
N ARG A 385 -13.89 -33.42 13.59
CA ARG A 385 -14.78 -33.12 14.75
C ARG A 385 -14.49 -31.76 15.40
N ILE A 386 -13.21 -31.37 15.50
CA ILE A 386 -12.78 -30.12 16.14
C ILE A 386 -13.27 -28.90 15.37
N PHE A 387 -13.29 -28.94 14.03
CA PHE A 387 -13.77 -27.86 13.16
C PHE A 387 -15.30 -27.72 13.13
N ARG A 388 -16.03 -28.69 13.67
CA ARG A 388 -17.48 -28.57 13.88
C ARG A 388 -17.82 -27.57 15.00
N ARG A 389 -16.85 -27.29 15.91
CA ARG A 389 -16.99 -26.28 16.96
C ARG A 389 -16.80 -24.88 16.36
N PRO A 390 -17.83 -24.02 16.33
CA PRO A 390 -17.74 -22.73 15.64
C PRO A 390 -16.64 -21.82 16.19
N LEU A 391 -16.41 -21.84 17.50
CA LEU A 391 -15.37 -21.05 18.15
C LEU A 391 -13.96 -21.46 17.68
N PHE A 392 -13.69 -22.77 17.64
CA PHE A 392 -12.42 -23.29 17.15
C PHE A 392 -12.19 -22.90 15.69
N PHE A 393 -13.22 -23.03 14.84
CA PHE A 393 -13.13 -22.65 13.44
C PHE A 393 -12.73 -21.18 13.26
N HIS A 394 -13.32 -20.27 14.05
CA HIS A 394 -13.00 -18.84 13.98
C HIS A 394 -11.58 -18.52 14.49
N ILE A 395 -11.15 -19.15 15.59
CA ILE A 395 -9.77 -19.03 16.07
C ILE A 395 -8.80 -19.53 15.01
N TYR A 396 -9.11 -20.67 14.38
CA TYR A 396 -8.28 -21.20 13.29
C TYR A 396 -8.16 -20.19 12.13
N MET A 397 -9.25 -19.54 11.70
CA MET A 397 -9.21 -18.53 10.63
C MET A 397 -8.35 -17.32 11.00
N ILE A 398 -8.37 -16.90 12.27
CA ILE A 398 -7.52 -15.80 12.76
C ILE A 398 -6.03 -16.22 12.70
N VAL A 399 -5.70 -17.41 13.21
CA VAL A 399 -4.33 -17.90 13.23
C VAL A 399 -3.82 -18.19 11.81
N ALA A 400 -4.67 -18.78 10.95
CA ALA A 400 -4.34 -19.04 9.55
C ALA A 400 -3.96 -17.76 8.80
N PHE A 401 -4.51 -16.60 9.15
CA PHE A 401 -4.18 -15.34 8.51
C PHE A 401 -2.71 -14.92 8.74
N LEU A 402 -2.06 -15.42 9.78
CA LEU A 402 -0.62 -15.19 9.99
C LEU A 402 0.23 -15.74 8.83
N THR A 403 -0.22 -16.81 8.15
CA THR A 403 0.48 -17.31 6.96
C THR A 403 0.39 -16.34 5.80
N VAL A 404 -0.74 -15.63 5.63
CA VAL A 404 -0.89 -14.56 4.64
C VAL A 404 0.06 -13.39 4.95
N LEU A 405 0.11 -12.97 6.23
CA LEU A 405 1.04 -11.91 6.65
C LEU A 405 2.49 -12.32 6.43
N MET A 406 2.83 -13.58 6.69
CA MET A 406 4.17 -14.09 6.44
C MET A 406 4.49 -14.15 4.95
N THR A 407 3.56 -14.60 4.10
CA THR A 407 3.75 -14.63 2.64
C THR A 407 3.96 -13.24 2.05
N TYR A 408 3.21 -12.25 2.53
CA TYR A 408 3.29 -10.89 1.97
C TYR A 408 4.40 -10.06 2.61
N PHE A 409 4.42 -9.94 3.94
CA PHE A 409 5.38 -9.09 4.65
C PHE A 409 6.64 -9.85 5.06
N GLY A 410 6.51 -11.05 5.63
CA GLY A 410 7.63 -11.82 6.12
C GLY A 410 8.63 -12.14 5.02
N VAL A 411 8.16 -12.57 3.86
CA VAL A 411 9.04 -12.86 2.72
C VAL A 411 9.67 -11.58 2.17
N ASN A 412 8.90 -10.52 1.98
CA ASN A 412 9.43 -9.29 1.36
C ASN A 412 10.45 -8.56 2.25
N TYR A 413 10.27 -8.57 3.58
CA TYR A 413 11.10 -7.75 4.49
C TYR A 413 12.09 -8.56 5.34
N ILE A 414 11.88 -9.88 5.51
CA ILE A 414 12.68 -10.72 6.42
C ILE A 414 13.47 -11.77 5.64
N LEU A 415 12.80 -12.57 4.80
CA LEU A 415 13.44 -13.71 4.12
C LEU A 415 14.11 -13.33 2.80
N GLY A 416 13.57 -12.37 2.07
CA GLY A 416 14.01 -12.06 0.71
C GLY A 416 13.66 -13.18 -0.29
N GLY A 417 14.25 -13.12 -1.49
CA GLY A 417 14.05 -14.12 -2.54
C GLY A 417 13.96 -13.47 -3.92
N MET A 418 13.85 -14.28 -4.98
CA MET A 418 13.78 -13.80 -6.36
C MET A 418 12.52 -12.98 -6.66
N HIS A 419 11.46 -13.18 -5.88
CA HIS A 419 10.19 -12.45 -5.99
C HIS A 419 10.10 -11.22 -5.06
N SER A 420 11.17 -10.83 -4.36
CA SER A 420 11.13 -9.67 -3.46
C SER A 420 11.48 -8.38 -4.18
N TYR A 421 10.53 -7.84 -4.93
CA TYR A 421 10.63 -6.54 -5.61
C TYR A 421 10.21 -5.35 -4.73
N ALA A 422 10.04 -5.54 -3.42
CA ALA A 422 9.55 -4.50 -2.52
C ALA A 422 10.55 -3.35 -2.28
N ASN A 423 11.82 -3.58 -2.60
CA ASN A 423 12.93 -2.63 -2.44
C ASN A 423 13.57 -2.22 -3.78
N ALA A 424 12.93 -2.54 -4.90
CA ALA A 424 13.38 -2.14 -6.23
C ALA A 424 12.76 -0.81 -6.66
#